data_d7c87fb4b180e10d360569b70c522dc3
#
_entry.id   d7c87fb4b180e10d360569b70c522dc3
#
_cell.length_a   1.000
_cell.length_b   1.000
_cell.length_c   1.000
_cell.angle_alpha   90.00
_cell.angle_beta   90.00
_cell.angle_gamma   90.00
#
_symmetry.space_group_name_H-M   'P 1'
#
loop_
_entity.id
_entity.type
_entity.pdbx_description
1 polymer ?
#
loop_
_entity_poly.entity_id
_entity_poly.type
_entity_poly.pdbx_seq_one_letter_code
_entity_poly.pdbx_strand_id
1 'polypeptide(L)'
;MKLTPEQFAATLDSTNLRLDATAAEIVALCKEAQTHRFACVMIYPASVLLAAQVLAGTGVRIGTVIGFPSGRFTTAAKAAEIDAMASAGAHEVDIVMNYAALRDGREADVAAELAELTSRAHGHGQLVKVITENCYLNEAQILAALNICEEVGVDFIKTSTGFGSAGAKLEHIKLWAEKRRGLIKIKAAGGIKTLPDALALIAAGAERLGTSSASALLAEYRGEKSATAASGAY
;
A
#
# COMPACT_ATOMS: atom_id res chain seq x y z
N MET A 1 -22.66 -3.06 -5.81
CA MET A 1 -23.02 -1.64 -6.15
C MET A 1 -21.93 -1.11 -7.07
N LYS A 2 -22.27 -0.44 -8.20
CA LYS A 2 -21.28 0.12 -9.12
C LYS A 2 -20.76 1.42 -8.52
N LEU A 3 -19.44 1.57 -8.38
CA LEU A 3 -18.81 2.80 -7.89
C LEU A 3 -19.01 3.94 -8.90
N THR A 4 -19.06 5.21 -8.45
CA THR A 4 -18.85 6.33 -9.37
C THR A 4 -17.37 6.43 -9.76
N PRO A 5 -16.99 7.14 -10.84
CA PRO A 5 -15.59 7.34 -11.18
C PRO A 5 -14.77 7.97 -10.04
N GLU A 6 -15.36 8.89 -9.27
CA GLU A 6 -14.74 9.53 -8.11
C GLU A 6 -14.53 8.53 -6.95
N GLN A 7 -15.51 7.67 -6.70
CA GLN A 7 -15.40 6.62 -5.71
C GLN A 7 -14.34 5.59 -6.11
N PHE A 8 -14.24 5.24 -7.40
CA PHE A 8 -13.19 4.37 -7.89
C PHE A 8 -11.81 5.02 -7.75
N ALA A 9 -11.65 6.30 -8.15
CA ALA A 9 -10.42 7.05 -7.96
C ALA A 9 -9.98 7.09 -6.48
N ALA A 10 -10.93 7.24 -5.55
CA ALA A 10 -10.67 7.24 -4.11
C ALA A 10 -10.24 5.87 -3.54
N THR A 11 -10.27 4.78 -4.32
CA THR A 11 -9.68 3.49 -3.95
C THR A 11 -8.23 3.34 -4.41
N LEU A 12 -7.71 4.25 -5.25
CA LEU A 12 -6.41 4.09 -5.89
C LEU A 12 -5.29 4.80 -5.12
N ASP A 13 -4.24 4.06 -4.80
CA ASP A 13 -2.93 4.57 -4.40
C ASP A 13 -2.06 4.61 -5.65
N SER A 14 -1.90 5.81 -6.24
CA SER A 14 -1.04 6.01 -7.41
C SER A 14 0.41 5.83 -7.00
N THR A 15 1.06 4.79 -7.55
CA THR A 15 2.32 4.27 -7.01
C THR A 15 3.48 4.47 -7.98
N ASN A 16 4.58 5.05 -7.49
CA ASN A 16 5.87 4.99 -8.16
C ASN A 16 6.96 4.58 -7.16
N LEU A 17 7.29 3.30 -7.16
CA LEU A 17 8.37 2.68 -6.38
C LEU A 17 9.48 2.13 -7.30
N ARG A 18 9.65 2.70 -8.48
CA ARG A 18 10.77 2.34 -9.35
C ARG A 18 12.08 2.78 -8.70
N LEU A 19 13.12 1.95 -8.83
CA LEU A 19 14.44 2.21 -8.24
C LEU A 19 15.15 3.41 -8.88
N ASP A 20 14.76 3.75 -10.12
CA ASP A 20 15.32 4.82 -10.95
C ASP A 20 14.38 6.02 -11.11
N ALA A 21 13.31 6.10 -10.31
CA ALA A 21 12.34 7.19 -10.39
C ALA A 21 12.99 8.56 -10.16
N THR A 22 12.80 9.46 -11.11
CA THR A 22 13.32 10.82 -11.06
C THR A 22 12.39 11.78 -10.30
N ALA A 23 12.91 12.90 -9.83
CA ALA A 23 12.10 13.95 -9.20
C ALA A 23 10.99 14.46 -10.13
N ALA A 24 11.25 14.57 -11.44
CA ALA A 24 10.26 15.00 -12.43
C ALA A 24 9.09 14.00 -12.54
N GLU A 25 9.37 12.70 -12.50
CA GLU A 25 8.34 11.64 -12.50
C GLU A 25 7.50 11.64 -11.22
N ILE A 26 8.12 11.95 -10.07
CA ILE A 26 7.38 12.10 -8.81
C ILE A 26 6.47 13.32 -8.83
N VAL A 27 6.93 14.44 -9.37
CA VAL A 27 6.11 15.66 -9.56
C VAL A 27 4.94 15.36 -10.51
N ALA A 28 5.17 14.64 -11.60
CA ALA A 28 4.11 14.23 -12.53
C ALA A 28 3.07 13.35 -11.85
N LEU A 29 3.50 12.34 -11.09
CA LEU A 29 2.62 11.46 -10.28
C LEU A 29 1.73 12.27 -9.33
N CYS A 30 2.32 13.23 -8.62
CA CYS A 30 1.58 14.10 -7.69
C CYS A 30 0.52 14.94 -8.41
N LYS A 31 0.86 15.54 -9.55
CA LYS A 31 -0.09 16.32 -10.36
C LYS A 31 -1.25 15.47 -10.90
N GLU A 32 -0.95 14.26 -11.37
CA GLU A 32 -2.01 13.31 -11.78
C GLU A 32 -2.91 12.94 -10.61
N ALA A 33 -2.33 12.64 -9.46
CA ALA A 33 -3.10 12.30 -8.26
C ALA A 33 -4.00 13.45 -7.81
N GLN A 34 -3.54 14.68 -7.89
CA GLN A 34 -4.33 15.89 -7.64
C GLN A 34 -5.48 16.02 -8.64
N THR A 35 -5.19 15.90 -9.94
CA THR A 35 -6.17 16.06 -11.03
C THR A 35 -7.30 15.03 -10.91
N HIS A 36 -6.95 13.79 -10.59
CA HIS A 36 -7.88 12.68 -10.53
C HIS A 36 -8.45 12.41 -9.14
N ARG A 37 -7.97 13.12 -8.12
CA ARG A 37 -8.35 12.96 -6.71
C ARG A 37 -8.14 11.51 -6.22
N PHE A 38 -6.97 10.94 -6.54
CA PHE A 38 -6.60 9.65 -6.01
C PHE A 38 -6.48 9.69 -4.47
N ALA A 39 -6.67 8.55 -3.83
CA ALA A 39 -6.62 8.47 -2.38
C ALA A 39 -5.24 8.88 -1.83
N CYS A 40 -4.17 8.44 -2.51
CA CYS A 40 -2.81 8.59 -2.05
C CYS A 40 -1.82 8.51 -3.21
N VAL A 41 -0.68 9.18 -3.09
CA VAL A 41 0.54 8.84 -3.83
C VAL A 41 1.41 7.93 -2.98
N MET A 42 1.93 6.82 -3.55
CA MET A 42 2.81 5.88 -2.84
C MET A 42 4.20 5.93 -3.45
N ILE A 43 5.17 6.40 -2.66
CA ILE A 43 6.52 6.74 -3.11
C ILE A 43 7.60 6.31 -2.12
N TYR A 44 8.86 6.29 -2.56
CA TYR A 44 9.99 6.04 -1.66
C TYR A 44 10.21 7.19 -0.65
N PRO A 45 10.79 6.90 0.54
CA PRO A 45 11.08 7.89 1.59
C PRO A 45 11.79 9.15 1.10
N ALA A 46 12.80 9.00 0.24
CA ALA A 46 13.56 10.13 -0.31
C ALA A 46 12.72 11.16 -1.09
N SER A 47 11.52 10.79 -1.54
CA SER A 47 10.63 11.65 -2.34
C SER A 47 9.52 12.31 -1.53
N VAL A 48 9.36 11.98 -0.24
CA VAL A 48 8.25 12.44 0.59
C VAL A 48 8.23 13.96 0.73
N LEU A 49 9.37 14.56 1.03
CA LEU A 49 9.46 16.03 1.20
C LEU A 49 9.09 16.78 -0.10
N LEU A 50 9.53 16.28 -1.27
CA LEU A 50 9.15 16.83 -2.58
C LEU A 50 7.64 16.72 -2.81
N ALA A 51 7.06 15.55 -2.54
CA ALA A 51 5.63 15.36 -2.67
C ALA A 51 4.82 16.23 -1.70
N ALA A 52 5.30 16.46 -0.48
CA ALA A 52 4.67 17.36 0.48
C ALA A 52 4.60 18.80 -0.03
N GLN A 53 5.66 19.27 -0.69
CA GLN A 53 5.67 20.60 -1.31
C GLN A 53 4.68 20.70 -2.47
N VAL A 54 4.62 19.67 -3.34
CA VAL A 54 3.75 19.67 -4.54
C VAL A 54 2.28 19.51 -4.17
N LEU A 55 1.97 18.72 -3.17
CA LEU A 55 0.60 18.37 -2.77
C LEU A 55 0.03 19.24 -1.64
N ALA A 56 0.74 20.27 -1.22
CA ALA A 56 0.26 21.18 -0.17
C ALA A 56 -1.13 21.73 -0.50
N GLY A 57 -2.10 21.55 0.41
CA GLY A 57 -3.47 22.05 0.27
C GLY A 57 -4.36 21.30 -0.73
N THR A 58 -3.91 20.21 -1.36
CA THR A 58 -4.68 19.47 -2.38
C THR A 58 -5.65 18.43 -1.82
N GLY A 59 -5.45 17.98 -0.59
CA GLY A 59 -6.19 16.89 0.04
C GLY A 59 -5.75 15.47 -0.38
N VAL A 60 -4.83 15.32 -1.36
CA VAL A 60 -4.22 14.03 -1.71
C VAL A 60 -3.24 13.62 -0.61
N ARG A 61 -3.37 12.40 -0.10
CA ARG A 61 -2.48 11.89 0.95
C ARG A 61 -1.15 11.46 0.38
N ILE A 62 -0.11 11.54 1.20
CA ILE A 62 1.25 11.08 0.86
C ILE A 62 1.52 9.84 1.68
N GLY A 63 1.73 8.73 1.01
CA GLY A 63 2.16 7.47 1.59
C GLY A 63 3.59 7.13 1.21
N THR A 64 4.27 6.47 2.10
CA THR A 64 5.61 5.95 1.85
C THR A 64 5.78 4.55 2.42
N VAL A 65 6.91 3.93 2.13
CA VAL A 65 7.21 2.55 2.54
C VAL A 65 8.26 2.53 3.65
N ILE A 66 8.13 1.57 4.57
CA ILE A 66 9.03 1.40 5.73
C ILE A 66 9.60 -0.02 5.73
N GLY A 67 10.92 -0.15 5.94
CA GLY A 67 11.62 -1.44 5.92
C GLY A 67 11.54 -2.15 4.57
N PHE A 68 11.45 -1.40 3.49
CA PHE A 68 11.09 -1.88 2.16
C PHE A 68 12.32 -2.25 1.32
N PRO A 69 12.25 -3.31 0.45
CA PRO A 69 11.09 -4.20 0.26
C PRO A 69 11.12 -5.47 1.12
N SER A 70 12.20 -5.76 1.84
CA SER A 70 12.44 -7.08 2.44
C SER A 70 11.79 -7.30 3.81
N GLY A 71 11.43 -6.23 4.54
CA GLY A 71 10.98 -6.31 5.93
C GLY A 71 12.06 -6.74 6.93
N ARG A 72 13.26 -7.10 6.48
CA ARG A 72 14.36 -7.66 7.30
C ARG A 72 15.28 -6.57 7.86
N PHE A 73 14.69 -5.52 8.38
CA PHE A 73 15.35 -4.46 9.12
C PHE A 73 15.08 -4.64 10.61
N THR A 74 15.92 -4.05 11.46
CA THR A 74 15.63 -4.02 12.90
C THR A 74 14.40 -3.14 13.16
N THR A 75 13.65 -3.43 14.22
CA THR A 75 12.50 -2.61 14.66
C THR A 75 12.93 -1.16 14.86
N ALA A 76 14.09 -0.92 15.49
CA ALA A 76 14.61 0.43 15.71
C ALA A 76 14.88 1.19 14.40
N ALA A 77 15.39 0.51 13.34
CA ALA A 77 15.59 1.16 12.04
C ALA A 77 14.26 1.54 11.39
N LYS A 78 13.26 0.65 11.39
CA LYS A 78 11.92 0.95 10.88
C LYS A 78 11.25 2.08 11.69
N ALA A 79 11.42 2.08 13.00
CA ALA A 79 10.90 3.13 13.87
C ALA A 79 11.51 4.51 13.52
N ALA A 80 12.82 4.58 13.30
CA ALA A 80 13.48 5.80 12.88
C ALA A 80 13.01 6.28 11.48
N GLU A 81 12.74 5.35 10.54
CA GLU A 81 12.13 5.70 9.26
C GLU A 81 10.75 6.32 9.45
N ILE A 82 9.89 5.76 10.32
CA ILE A 82 8.55 6.30 10.61
C ILE A 82 8.65 7.74 11.11
N ASP A 83 9.52 8.02 12.10
CA ASP A 83 9.71 9.35 12.67
C ASP A 83 10.18 10.36 11.60
N ALA A 84 11.15 9.94 10.79
CA ALA A 84 11.68 10.77 9.72
C ALA A 84 10.60 11.08 8.66
N MET A 85 9.78 10.09 8.30
CA MET A 85 8.72 10.26 7.31
C MET A 85 7.55 11.07 7.83
N ALA A 86 7.20 10.96 9.11
CA ALA A 86 6.23 11.84 9.75
C ALA A 86 6.70 13.30 9.69
N SER A 87 7.96 13.54 10.04
CA SER A 87 8.57 14.88 9.97
C SER A 87 8.65 15.44 8.55
N ALA A 88 8.79 14.57 7.53
CA ALA A 88 8.80 14.95 6.12
C ALA A 88 7.40 15.20 5.53
N GLY A 89 6.32 14.87 6.25
CA GLY A 89 4.93 15.10 5.83
C GLY A 89 4.21 13.90 5.25
N ALA A 90 4.67 12.66 5.51
CA ALA A 90 3.92 11.46 5.14
C ALA A 90 2.69 11.28 6.03
N HIS A 91 1.53 11.06 5.39
CA HIS A 91 0.25 10.82 6.04
C HIS A 91 -0.04 9.33 6.26
N GLU A 92 0.59 8.47 5.48
CA GLU A 92 0.37 7.02 5.49
C GLU A 92 1.71 6.30 5.36
N VAL A 93 1.87 5.19 6.07
CA VAL A 93 3.06 4.32 6.00
C VAL A 93 2.67 2.89 5.68
N ASP A 94 3.32 2.31 4.65
CA ASP A 94 3.19 0.91 4.28
C ASP A 94 4.41 0.16 4.84
N ILE A 95 4.27 -0.47 6.01
CA ILE A 95 5.34 -1.16 6.74
C ILE A 95 5.48 -2.58 6.23
N VAL A 96 6.66 -2.98 5.77
CA VAL A 96 6.90 -4.39 5.44
C VAL A 96 7.17 -5.15 6.73
N MET A 97 6.31 -6.12 7.09
CA MET A 97 6.55 -6.98 8.25
C MET A 97 7.77 -7.88 8.03
N ASN A 98 8.36 -8.39 9.08
CA ASN A 98 9.37 -9.42 8.96
C ASN A 98 8.73 -10.77 8.63
N TYR A 99 8.33 -10.95 7.35
CA TYR A 99 7.69 -12.18 6.89
C TYR A 99 8.60 -13.41 6.98
N ALA A 100 9.93 -13.23 7.01
CA ALA A 100 10.85 -14.34 7.24
C ALA A 100 10.73 -14.87 8.68
N ALA A 101 10.58 -13.98 9.67
CA ALA A 101 10.32 -14.37 11.05
C ALA A 101 8.98 -15.12 11.18
N LEU A 102 7.95 -14.66 10.47
CA LEU A 102 6.66 -15.36 10.45
C LEU A 102 6.79 -16.77 9.87
N ARG A 103 7.56 -16.93 8.79
CA ARG A 103 7.84 -18.24 8.19
C ARG A 103 8.59 -19.18 9.12
N ASP A 104 9.42 -18.65 10.00
CA ASP A 104 10.15 -19.39 11.03
C ASP A 104 9.26 -19.72 12.26
N GLY A 105 7.96 -19.37 12.26
CA GLY A 105 7.06 -19.57 13.40
C GLY A 105 7.27 -18.58 14.56
N ARG A 106 8.01 -17.49 14.34
CA ARG A 106 8.26 -16.44 15.33
C ARG A 106 7.17 -15.37 15.31
N GLU A 107 5.90 -15.80 15.48
CA GLU A 107 4.73 -14.92 15.43
C GLU A 107 4.77 -13.84 16.51
N ALA A 108 5.22 -14.19 17.73
CA ALA A 108 5.33 -13.25 18.83
C ALA A 108 6.32 -12.11 18.54
N ASP A 109 7.43 -12.39 17.85
CA ASP A 109 8.41 -11.36 17.46
C ASP A 109 7.80 -10.41 16.43
N VAL A 110 7.05 -10.96 15.46
CA VAL A 110 6.35 -10.15 14.44
C VAL A 110 5.27 -9.29 15.09
N ALA A 111 4.49 -9.84 16.02
CA ALA A 111 3.48 -9.09 16.74
C ALA A 111 4.08 -7.95 17.57
N ALA A 112 5.18 -8.21 18.28
CA ALA A 112 5.88 -7.19 19.07
C ALA A 112 6.44 -6.07 18.17
N GLU A 113 7.08 -6.41 17.04
CA GLU A 113 7.55 -5.43 16.06
C GLU A 113 6.40 -4.55 15.57
N LEU A 114 5.32 -5.17 15.09
CA LEU A 114 4.20 -4.44 14.52
C LEU A 114 3.45 -3.60 15.55
N ALA A 115 3.32 -4.07 16.80
CA ALA A 115 2.72 -3.29 17.88
C ALA A 115 3.49 -1.99 18.16
N GLU A 116 4.83 -2.06 18.26
CA GLU A 116 5.68 -0.89 18.45
C GLU A 116 5.57 0.08 17.27
N LEU A 117 5.72 -0.41 16.04
CA LEU A 117 5.72 0.42 14.84
C LEU A 117 4.35 1.06 14.57
N THR A 118 3.25 0.32 14.80
CA THR A 118 1.88 0.82 14.65
C THR A 118 1.59 1.91 15.67
N SER A 119 1.91 1.67 16.94
CA SER A 119 1.74 2.67 18.00
C SER A 119 2.52 3.95 17.71
N ARG A 120 3.75 3.83 17.20
CA ARG A 120 4.59 4.98 16.84
C ARG A 120 3.99 5.79 15.69
N ALA A 121 3.59 5.13 14.61
CA ALA A 121 2.99 5.79 13.45
C ALA A 121 1.66 6.47 13.80
N HIS A 122 0.79 5.79 14.57
CA HIS A 122 -0.45 6.37 15.09
C HIS A 122 -0.18 7.56 16.01
N GLY A 123 0.90 7.53 16.80
CA GLY A 123 1.33 8.67 17.63
C GLY A 123 1.68 9.92 16.81
N HIS A 124 2.08 9.76 15.54
CA HIS A 124 2.27 10.84 14.57
C HIS A 124 1.02 11.15 13.73
N GLY A 125 -0.11 10.48 13.98
CA GLY A 125 -1.35 10.64 13.20
C GLY A 125 -1.30 10.01 11.80
N GLN A 126 -0.35 9.11 11.56
CA GLN A 126 -0.21 8.40 10.28
C GLN A 126 -1.13 7.17 10.24
N LEU A 127 -1.70 6.90 9.07
CA LEU A 127 -2.40 5.64 8.78
C LEU A 127 -1.38 4.54 8.47
N VAL A 128 -1.58 3.36 9.06
CA VAL A 128 -0.67 2.23 8.96
C VAL A 128 -1.23 1.14 8.06
N LYS A 129 -0.43 0.71 7.07
CA LYS A 129 -0.70 -0.49 6.29
C LYS A 129 0.46 -1.47 6.44
N VAL A 130 0.17 -2.73 6.74
CA VAL A 130 1.20 -3.77 6.87
C VAL A 130 1.26 -4.62 5.61
N ILE A 131 2.43 -4.66 4.99
CA ILE A 131 2.72 -5.52 3.83
C ILE A 131 3.17 -6.88 4.33
N THR A 132 2.40 -7.90 4.01
CA THR A 132 2.64 -9.28 4.44
C THR A 132 3.47 -10.10 3.45
N GLU A 133 3.61 -9.62 2.21
CA GLU A 133 4.33 -10.26 1.09
C GLU A 133 3.86 -11.72 0.87
N ASN A 134 2.57 -11.84 0.59
CA ASN A 134 1.85 -13.13 0.54
C ASN A 134 2.47 -14.17 -0.39
N CYS A 135 3.26 -13.76 -1.41
CA CYS A 135 3.88 -14.70 -2.34
C CYS A 135 4.91 -15.64 -1.67
N TYR A 136 5.37 -15.31 -0.46
CA TYR A 136 6.30 -16.15 0.32
C TYR A 136 5.62 -16.92 1.45
N LEU A 137 4.31 -16.76 1.64
CA LEU A 137 3.54 -17.33 2.75
C LEU A 137 2.58 -18.40 2.26
N ASN A 138 2.38 -19.43 3.09
CA ASN A 138 1.26 -20.36 2.93
C ASN A 138 -0.03 -19.77 3.55
N GLU A 139 -1.16 -20.42 3.33
CA GLU A 139 -2.48 -19.95 3.80
C GLU A 139 -2.54 -19.76 5.32
N ALA A 140 -1.99 -20.70 6.10
CA ALA A 140 -1.95 -20.58 7.55
C ALA A 140 -1.15 -19.35 8.01
N GLN A 141 -0.02 -19.06 7.36
CA GLN A 141 0.80 -17.88 7.65
C GLN A 141 0.12 -16.59 7.20
N ILE A 142 -0.63 -16.60 6.09
CA ILE A 142 -1.45 -15.46 5.64
C ILE A 142 -2.54 -15.13 6.66
N LEU A 143 -3.16 -16.14 7.26
CA LEU A 143 -4.14 -15.98 8.34
C LEU A 143 -3.50 -15.56 9.66
N ALA A 144 -2.34 -16.10 10.01
CA ALA A 144 -1.57 -15.63 11.17
C ALA A 144 -1.21 -14.14 11.05
N ALA A 145 -0.77 -13.71 9.86
CA ALA A 145 -0.51 -12.29 9.60
C ALA A 145 -1.76 -11.41 9.77
N LEU A 146 -2.93 -11.86 9.31
CA LEU A 146 -4.20 -11.15 9.51
C LEU A 146 -4.51 -11.01 11.01
N ASN A 147 -4.43 -12.11 11.76
CA ASN A 147 -4.69 -12.11 13.20
C ASN A 147 -3.76 -11.13 13.93
N ILE A 148 -2.46 -11.17 13.66
CA ILE A 148 -1.48 -10.24 14.24
C ILE A 148 -1.84 -8.80 13.90
N CYS A 149 -2.16 -8.49 12.64
CA CYS A 149 -2.53 -7.14 12.22
C CYS A 149 -3.79 -6.63 12.93
N GLU A 150 -4.79 -7.50 13.13
CA GLU A 150 -6.01 -7.15 13.88
C GLU A 150 -5.72 -6.91 15.37
N GLU A 151 -4.91 -7.76 16.00
CA GLU A 151 -4.55 -7.65 17.42
C GLU A 151 -3.76 -6.38 17.73
N VAL A 152 -2.86 -5.97 16.85
CA VAL A 152 -2.07 -4.74 17.04
C VAL A 152 -2.78 -3.48 16.55
N GLY A 153 -3.94 -3.60 15.91
CA GLY A 153 -4.79 -2.47 15.52
C GLY A 153 -4.29 -1.71 14.29
N VAL A 154 -3.71 -2.39 13.29
CA VAL A 154 -3.34 -1.77 12.00
C VAL A 154 -4.58 -1.36 11.22
N ASP A 155 -4.49 -0.26 10.45
CA ASP A 155 -5.62 0.22 9.65
C ASP A 155 -5.87 -0.64 8.40
N PHE A 156 -4.79 -1.11 7.76
CA PHE A 156 -4.87 -1.96 6.56
C PHE A 156 -3.88 -3.12 6.60
N ILE A 157 -4.34 -4.29 6.14
CA ILE A 157 -3.45 -5.37 5.70
C ILE A 157 -3.24 -5.25 4.18
N LYS A 158 -2.00 -5.37 3.71
CA LYS A 158 -1.61 -5.22 2.30
C LYS A 158 -0.89 -6.46 1.80
N THR A 159 -1.23 -6.91 0.58
CA THR A 159 -0.76 -8.19 0.04
C THR A 159 0.73 -8.22 -0.30
N SER A 160 1.27 -7.18 -0.91
CA SER A 160 2.55 -7.30 -1.63
C SER A 160 3.31 -5.99 -1.72
N THR A 161 4.64 -6.10 -1.81
CA THR A 161 5.54 -4.99 -2.13
C THR A 161 5.52 -4.64 -3.62
N GLY A 162 5.31 -5.61 -4.48
CA GLY A 162 5.54 -5.55 -5.94
C GLY A 162 6.95 -6.00 -6.37
N PHE A 163 7.83 -6.30 -5.40
CA PHE A 163 9.20 -6.79 -5.64
C PHE A 163 9.36 -8.29 -5.39
N GLY A 164 8.31 -8.95 -4.90
CA GLY A 164 8.29 -10.40 -4.70
C GLY A 164 8.01 -11.15 -6.00
N SER A 165 7.93 -12.48 -5.90
CA SER A 165 7.70 -13.37 -7.05
C SER A 165 6.27 -13.29 -7.63
N ALA A 166 5.30 -12.74 -6.89
CA ALA A 166 3.92 -12.52 -7.32
C ALA A 166 3.30 -11.33 -6.57
N GLY A 167 2.29 -10.71 -7.20
CA GLY A 167 1.51 -9.62 -6.62
C GLY A 167 0.22 -10.09 -5.94
N ALA A 168 -0.81 -9.22 -5.98
CA ALA A 168 -2.11 -9.51 -5.40
C ALA A 168 -2.80 -10.69 -6.10
N LYS A 169 -3.34 -11.60 -5.29
CA LYS A 169 -4.13 -12.73 -5.76
C LYS A 169 -5.55 -12.64 -5.21
N LEU A 170 -6.53 -12.93 -6.07
CA LEU A 170 -7.95 -12.83 -5.74
C LEU A 170 -8.34 -13.73 -4.56
N GLU A 171 -7.76 -14.95 -4.51
CA GLU A 171 -7.98 -15.89 -3.42
C GLU A 171 -7.55 -15.33 -2.05
N HIS A 172 -6.43 -14.59 -1.97
CA HIS A 172 -5.96 -14.01 -0.72
C HIS A 172 -6.87 -12.87 -0.23
N ILE A 173 -7.40 -12.06 -1.15
CA ILE A 173 -8.36 -11.00 -0.80
C ILE A 173 -9.66 -11.61 -0.27
N LYS A 174 -10.20 -12.62 -0.95
CA LYS A 174 -11.40 -13.35 -0.49
C LYS A 174 -11.20 -13.99 0.89
N LEU A 175 -10.04 -14.63 1.09
CA LEU A 175 -9.69 -15.24 2.36
C LEU A 175 -9.70 -14.21 3.49
N TRP A 176 -9.04 -13.08 3.31
CA TRP A 176 -9.04 -12.02 4.32
C TRP A 176 -10.42 -11.38 4.52
N ALA A 177 -11.16 -11.13 3.44
CA ALA A 177 -12.51 -10.57 3.54
C ALA A 177 -13.48 -11.46 4.31
N GLU A 178 -13.33 -12.80 4.18
CA GLU A 178 -14.12 -13.79 4.90
C GLU A 178 -13.68 -13.93 6.37
N LYS A 179 -12.37 -13.90 6.63
CA LYS A 179 -11.81 -14.27 7.96
C LYS A 179 -11.57 -13.07 8.86
N ARG A 180 -11.51 -11.84 8.35
CA ARG A 180 -11.34 -10.66 9.20
C ARG A 180 -12.49 -10.51 10.18
N ARG A 181 -12.18 -10.15 11.43
CA ARG A 181 -13.13 -10.02 12.53
C ARG A 181 -13.38 -8.58 12.95
N GLY A 182 -12.41 -7.70 12.66
CA GLY A 182 -12.38 -6.31 13.10
C GLY A 182 -12.67 -5.30 11.99
N LEU A 183 -12.21 -4.08 12.22
CA LEU A 183 -12.34 -2.96 11.29
C LEU A 183 -11.17 -2.85 10.31
N ILE A 184 -10.23 -3.80 10.34
CA ILE A 184 -9.08 -3.80 9.44
C ILE A 184 -9.54 -3.80 7.99
N LYS A 185 -8.96 -2.93 7.19
CA LYS A 185 -9.24 -2.83 5.75
C LYS A 185 -8.19 -3.60 4.95
N ILE A 186 -8.54 -3.90 3.71
CA ILE A 186 -7.69 -4.69 2.82
C ILE A 186 -7.18 -3.82 1.68
N LYS A 187 -5.85 -3.84 1.48
CA LYS A 187 -5.20 -3.24 0.32
C LYS A 187 -4.61 -4.33 -0.57
N ALA A 188 -5.02 -4.37 -1.83
CA ALA A 188 -4.38 -5.20 -2.84
C ALA A 188 -3.30 -4.39 -3.57
N ALA A 189 -2.12 -4.97 -3.79
CA ALA A 189 -1.02 -4.32 -4.51
C ALA A 189 -0.13 -5.32 -5.23
N GLY A 190 0.56 -4.84 -6.28
CA GLY A 190 1.44 -5.65 -7.11
C GLY A 190 0.69 -6.31 -8.28
N GLY A 191 1.13 -6.01 -9.51
CA GLY A 191 0.61 -6.62 -10.74
C GLY A 191 -0.77 -6.15 -11.21
N ILE A 192 -1.39 -5.16 -10.59
CA ILE A 192 -2.73 -4.65 -10.96
C ILE A 192 -2.59 -3.70 -12.14
N LYS A 193 -2.83 -4.20 -13.37
CA LYS A 193 -2.61 -3.45 -14.61
C LYS A 193 -3.87 -3.32 -15.48
N THR A 194 -4.90 -4.12 -15.25
CA THR A 194 -6.15 -4.11 -16.04
C THR A 194 -7.34 -3.72 -15.19
N LEU A 195 -8.32 -3.07 -15.80
CA LEU A 195 -9.55 -2.70 -15.11
C LEU A 195 -10.35 -3.92 -14.61
N PRO A 196 -10.49 -5.02 -15.38
CA PRO A 196 -11.15 -6.23 -14.88
C PRO A 196 -10.50 -6.78 -13.60
N ASP A 197 -9.16 -6.82 -13.52
CA ASP A 197 -8.47 -7.29 -12.31
C ASP A 197 -8.71 -6.36 -11.13
N ALA A 198 -8.63 -5.05 -11.35
CA ALA A 198 -8.90 -4.05 -10.31
C ALA A 198 -10.32 -4.18 -9.74
N LEU A 199 -11.32 -4.32 -10.61
CA LEU A 199 -12.72 -4.49 -10.21
C LEU A 199 -12.96 -5.83 -9.51
N ALA A 200 -12.30 -6.91 -9.95
CA ALA A 200 -12.40 -8.22 -9.30
C ALA A 200 -11.85 -8.18 -7.86
N LEU A 201 -10.71 -7.49 -7.64
CA LEU A 201 -10.13 -7.32 -6.31
C LEU A 201 -11.02 -6.48 -5.39
N ILE A 202 -11.61 -5.39 -5.90
CA ILE A 202 -12.59 -4.57 -5.15
C ILE A 202 -13.82 -5.42 -4.80
N ALA A 203 -14.37 -6.14 -5.77
CA ALA A 203 -15.54 -7.01 -5.55
C ALA A 203 -15.26 -8.13 -4.53
N ALA A 204 -14.00 -8.57 -4.42
CA ALA A 204 -13.56 -9.55 -3.43
C ALA A 204 -13.36 -8.97 -2.02
N GLY A 205 -13.38 -7.66 -1.85
CA GLY A 205 -13.30 -6.99 -0.54
C GLY A 205 -12.08 -6.07 -0.34
N ALA A 206 -11.30 -5.79 -1.40
CA ALA A 206 -10.25 -4.77 -1.30
C ALA A 206 -10.86 -3.36 -1.27
N GLU A 207 -10.46 -2.56 -0.30
CA GLU A 207 -10.89 -1.16 -0.14
C GLU A 207 -9.87 -0.16 -0.71
N ARG A 208 -8.62 -0.62 -0.96
CA ARG A 208 -7.56 0.17 -1.59
C ARG A 208 -6.79 -0.69 -2.60
N LEU A 209 -6.35 -0.07 -3.68
CA LEU A 209 -5.52 -0.70 -4.72
C LEU A 209 -4.23 0.09 -4.91
N GLY A 210 -3.08 -0.57 -4.73
CA GLY A 210 -1.77 0.01 -5.05
C GLY A 210 -1.37 -0.36 -6.48
N THR A 211 -1.27 0.62 -7.36
CA THR A 211 -0.95 0.40 -8.78
C THR A 211 -0.15 1.55 -9.39
N SER A 212 0.76 1.23 -10.30
CA SER A 212 1.43 2.22 -11.16
C SER A 212 0.57 2.63 -12.37
N SER A 213 -0.60 2.02 -12.56
CA SER A 213 -1.49 2.27 -13.70
C SER A 213 -2.76 3.04 -13.31
N ALA A 214 -2.74 3.80 -12.20
CA ALA A 214 -3.94 4.43 -11.64
C ALA A 214 -4.71 5.30 -12.66
N SER A 215 -4.01 6.17 -13.39
CA SER A 215 -4.62 7.05 -14.41
C SER A 215 -5.22 6.26 -15.57
N ALA A 216 -4.52 5.20 -16.04
CA ALA A 216 -5.01 4.36 -17.12
C ALA A 216 -6.28 3.58 -16.72
N LEU A 217 -6.29 3.01 -15.50
CA LEU A 217 -7.45 2.30 -14.95
C LEU A 217 -8.66 3.23 -14.80
N LEU A 218 -8.44 4.46 -14.33
CA LEU A 218 -9.52 5.43 -14.19
C LEU A 218 -10.06 5.90 -15.54
N ALA A 219 -9.21 6.14 -16.53
CA ALA A 219 -9.62 6.50 -17.89
C ALA A 219 -10.46 5.38 -18.52
N GLU A 220 -10.02 4.12 -18.42
CA GLU A 220 -10.79 2.96 -18.87
C GLU A 220 -12.13 2.85 -18.13
N TYR A 221 -12.15 3.08 -16.81
CA TYR A 221 -13.38 3.06 -16.01
C TYR A 221 -14.39 4.12 -16.44
N ARG A 222 -13.93 5.28 -16.92
CA ARG A 222 -14.75 6.36 -17.49
C ARG A 222 -15.22 6.09 -18.92
N GLY A 223 -14.69 5.03 -19.57
CA GLY A 223 -14.93 4.76 -20.99
C GLY A 223 -14.12 5.66 -21.94
N GLU A 224 -13.08 6.30 -21.42
CA GLU A 224 -12.13 7.11 -22.20
C GLU A 224 -11.14 6.17 -22.91
N LYS A 225 -10.75 6.48 -24.17
CA LYS A 225 -9.68 5.74 -24.83
C LYS A 225 -8.37 6.02 -24.11
N SER A 226 -7.72 4.98 -23.56
CA SER A 226 -6.42 5.09 -22.90
C SER A 226 -5.40 5.70 -23.84
N ALA A 227 -4.82 6.84 -23.48
CA ALA A 227 -3.53 7.24 -24.00
C ALA A 227 -2.51 6.21 -23.48
N THR A 228 -1.81 5.55 -24.39
CA THR A 228 -0.85 4.44 -24.20
C THR A 228 -0.15 4.46 -22.82
N ALA A 229 -0.37 3.39 -22.06
CA ALA A 229 0.32 3.17 -20.79
C ALA A 229 1.84 3.16 -21.01
N ALA A 230 2.56 4.01 -20.30
CA ALA A 230 4.00 3.89 -20.18
C ALA A 230 4.32 2.55 -19.50
N SER A 231 5.01 1.65 -20.22
CA SER A 231 5.40 0.34 -19.77
C SER A 231 6.48 0.46 -18.68
N GLY A 232 6.07 0.48 -17.43
CA GLY A 232 6.95 0.31 -16.28
C GLY A 232 6.65 -1.03 -15.61
N ALA A 233 7.54 -2.02 -15.75
CA ALA A 233 7.47 -3.26 -14.99
C ALA A 233 7.97 -3.01 -13.56
N TYR A 234 7.17 -3.37 -12.58
CA TYR A 234 7.57 -3.83 -11.27
C TYR A 234 7.20 -5.30 -11.17
#